data_51f2a191dfedf88f68990045ab54478f
#
_entry.id   51f2a191dfedf88f68990045ab54478f
#
_cell.length_a   1.000
_cell.length_b   1.000
_cell.length_c   1.000
_cell.angle_alpha   90.00
_cell.angle_beta   90.00
_cell.angle_gamma   90.00
#
_symmetry.space_group_name_H-M   'P 1'
#
loop_
_entity.id
_entity.type
_entity.pdbx_description
1 polymer ?
#
loop_
_entity_poly.entity_id
_entity_poly.type
_entity_poly.pdbx_seq_one_letter_code
_entity_poly.pdbx_strand_id
1 'polypeptide(L)'
;TLRTEITIDKNGKEKIKKFPIANIEYGKVYEASSFVITDYSKKVEFNMHSMTYKSSILHKVGLVLPTGICYTDLLYCLIPLSSIKDLIVYDIYLYNYLVGREGNSTNAIALKKNFSHITKVLTLMFEYLDAQKQECLTPAIRLNQLRYIDEAAILFMQSLRFNKHIKKEDYSNITVVMNYCRKYGITNKYMKKYYFRIWQLFNTRFSLNCMLGWYAFTHPFRKI
;
A
#
# COMPACT_ATOMS: atom_id res chain seq x y z
N THR A 1 3.95 -10.51 14.88
CA THR A 1 5.36 -10.22 15.20
C THR A 1 5.68 -8.77 14.89
N LEU A 2 6.87 -8.31 15.26
CA LEU A 2 7.35 -6.96 15.04
C LEU A 2 8.49 -6.95 14.02
N ARG A 3 8.87 -5.76 13.55
CA ARG A 3 10.02 -5.59 12.66
C ARG A 3 11.02 -4.56 13.18
N THR A 4 12.25 -4.68 12.73
CA THR A 4 13.25 -3.62 12.82
C THR A 4 13.54 -3.05 11.43
N GLU A 5 14.00 -1.82 11.35
CA GLU A 5 14.66 -1.27 10.17
C GLU A 5 16.12 -1.08 10.46
N ILE A 6 16.95 -1.57 9.56
CA ILE A 6 18.40 -1.38 9.59
C ILE A 6 18.77 -0.41 8.47
N THR A 7 19.44 0.67 8.82
CA THR A 7 20.02 1.61 7.86
C THR A 7 21.54 1.60 8.02
N ILE A 8 22.26 1.60 6.91
CA ILE A 8 23.73 1.67 6.91
C ILE A 8 24.12 3.07 6.40
N ASP A 9 24.90 3.78 7.19
CA ASP A 9 25.40 5.11 6.80
C ASP A 9 26.58 5.02 5.83
N LYS A 10 27.07 6.17 5.36
CA LYS A 10 28.19 6.25 4.41
C LYS A 10 29.52 5.69 4.95
N ASN A 11 29.63 5.54 6.26
CA ASN A 11 30.81 5.01 6.97
C ASN A 11 30.66 3.53 7.32
N GLY A 12 29.57 2.87 6.84
CA GLY A 12 29.29 1.46 7.15
C GLY A 12 28.68 1.23 8.54
N LYS A 13 28.32 2.28 9.28
CA LYS A 13 27.72 2.15 10.61
C LYS A 13 26.24 1.81 10.51
N GLU A 14 25.85 0.74 11.18
CA GLU A 14 24.45 0.31 11.26
C GLU A 14 23.69 1.12 12.30
N LYS A 15 22.47 1.53 11.93
CA LYS A 15 21.48 2.11 12.82
C LYS A 15 20.23 1.24 12.79
N ILE A 16 19.89 0.67 13.93
CA ILE A 16 18.73 -0.20 14.10
C ILE A 16 17.59 0.62 14.72
N LYS A 17 16.43 0.58 14.09
CA LYS A 17 15.20 1.19 14.58
C LYS A 17 14.13 0.12 14.79
N LYS A 18 13.64 0.01 16.02
CA LYS A 18 12.55 -0.88 16.41
C LYS A 18 11.20 -0.18 16.23
N PHE A 19 10.17 -0.96 15.85
CA PHE A 19 8.80 -0.48 15.68
C PHE A 19 7.87 -1.26 16.61
N PRO A 20 7.80 -0.88 17.90
CA PRO A 20 6.84 -1.46 18.82
C PRO A 20 5.42 -0.97 18.47
N ILE A 21 4.42 -1.76 18.83
CA ILE A 21 3.01 -1.38 18.72
C ILE A 21 2.56 -0.82 20.07
N ALA A 22 2.13 0.43 20.07
CA ALA A 22 1.62 1.07 21.28
C ALA A 22 0.18 0.62 21.59
N ASN A 23 -0.20 0.67 22.87
CA ASN A 23 -1.54 0.39 23.36
C ASN A 23 -2.05 -1.03 23.05
N ILE A 24 -1.14 -1.99 23.00
CA ILE A 24 -1.44 -3.41 22.81
C ILE A 24 -0.78 -4.22 23.93
N GLU A 25 -1.47 -5.25 24.40
CA GLU A 25 -0.94 -6.23 25.32
C GLU A 25 -0.39 -7.41 24.52
N TYR A 26 0.92 -7.58 24.55
CA TYR A 26 1.57 -8.65 23.82
C TYR A 26 1.19 -10.02 24.37
N GLY A 27 0.97 -11.00 23.49
CA GLY A 27 0.53 -12.34 23.84
C GLY A 27 -0.97 -12.49 24.08
N LYS A 28 -1.72 -11.39 24.13
CA LYS A 28 -3.18 -11.41 24.26
C LYS A 28 -3.87 -11.73 22.94
N VAL A 29 -4.95 -12.48 23.02
CA VAL A 29 -5.85 -12.74 21.89
C VAL A 29 -6.80 -11.57 21.71
N TYR A 30 -6.86 -11.04 20.50
CA TYR A 30 -7.80 -9.99 20.10
C TYR A 30 -8.74 -10.55 19.04
N GLU A 31 -10.03 -10.22 19.16
CA GLU A 31 -11.00 -10.52 18.10
C GLU A 31 -10.77 -9.61 16.89
N ALA A 32 -10.62 -10.20 15.72
CA ALA A 32 -10.42 -9.45 14.49
C ALA A 32 -11.64 -8.56 14.14
N SER A 33 -12.82 -8.96 14.58
CA SER A 33 -14.09 -8.24 14.38
C SER A 33 -14.11 -6.85 15.03
N SER A 34 -13.32 -6.63 16.07
CA SER A 34 -13.22 -5.38 16.82
C SER A 34 -11.83 -4.74 16.75
N PHE A 35 -10.84 -5.47 16.25
CA PHE A 35 -9.47 -4.99 16.18
C PHE A 35 -9.26 -4.06 14.98
N VAL A 36 -9.04 -2.79 15.26
CA VAL A 36 -8.73 -1.81 14.22
C VAL A 36 -7.27 -1.42 14.34
N ILE A 37 -6.55 -1.56 13.24
CA ILE A 37 -5.18 -1.09 13.11
C ILE A 37 -5.22 0.43 12.91
N THR A 38 -5.38 1.22 13.97
CA THR A 38 -5.87 2.61 13.86
C THR A 38 -4.83 3.68 13.86
N ASP A 39 -3.58 3.42 14.14
CA ASP A 39 -2.72 4.56 14.41
C ASP A 39 -1.67 4.83 13.33
N TYR A 40 -2.09 5.47 12.23
CA TYR A 40 -1.19 6.07 11.24
C TYR A 40 -0.22 7.08 11.85
N SER A 41 -0.60 7.75 12.95
CA SER A 41 0.22 8.76 13.58
C SER A 41 1.40 8.14 14.34
N LYS A 42 1.26 6.89 14.77
CA LYS A 42 2.24 6.16 15.58
C LYS A 42 2.99 5.07 14.82
N LYS A 43 2.87 5.00 13.48
CA LYS A 43 3.57 4.04 12.62
C LYS A 43 3.39 2.57 12.99
N VAL A 44 2.20 2.21 13.43
CA VAL A 44 1.84 0.81 13.60
C VAL A 44 1.64 0.20 12.22
N GLU A 45 2.69 -0.39 11.70
CA GLU A 45 2.68 -1.00 10.38
C GLU A 45 2.59 -2.52 10.52
N PHE A 46 1.37 -3.04 10.42
CA PHE A 46 1.17 -4.45 10.11
C PHE A 46 1.33 -4.63 8.61
N ASN A 47 2.54 -4.86 8.17
CA ASN A 47 2.87 -5.21 6.80
C ASN A 47 3.25 -6.69 6.69
N MET A 48 3.49 -7.19 5.49
CA MET A 48 3.86 -8.58 5.24
C MET A 48 4.98 -9.07 6.16
N HIS A 49 5.94 -8.22 6.50
CA HIS A 49 7.10 -8.58 7.32
C HIS A 49 6.76 -8.88 8.78
N SER A 50 5.62 -8.41 9.26
CA SER A 50 5.16 -8.59 10.63
C SER A 50 3.91 -9.48 10.74
N MET A 51 3.34 -9.91 9.62
CA MET A 51 2.12 -10.72 9.57
C MET A 51 2.46 -12.19 9.31
N THR A 52 1.85 -13.07 10.09
CA THR A 52 1.91 -14.52 9.91
C THR A 52 0.50 -15.07 9.98
N TYR A 53 0.10 -15.84 8.99
CA TYR A 53 -1.21 -16.49 8.95
C TYR A 53 -1.10 -18.00 9.13
N LYS A 54 -2.12 -18.60 9.72
CA LYS A 54 -2.29 -20.05 9.63
C LYS A 54 -2.49 -20.42 8.16
N SER A 55 -1.80 -21.44 7.67
CA SER A 55 -1.90 -21.88 6.27
C SER A 55 -3.35 -22.22 5.86
N SER A 56 -4.13 -22.76 6.78
CA SER A 56 -5.55 -23.03 6.55
C SER A 56 -6.38 -21.79 6.21
N ILE A 57 -6.00 -20.60 6.72
CA ILE A 57 -6.66 -19.33 6.36
C ILE A 57 -6.30 -18.95 4.93
N LEU A 58 -5.01 -19.06 4.54
CA LEU A 58 -4.56 -18.75 3.19
C LEU A 58 -5.22 -19.66 2.14
N HIS A 59 -5.33 -20.96 2.44
CA HIS A 59 -6.04 -21.93 1.60
C HIS A 59 -7.54 -21.61 1.50
N LYS A 60 -8.17 -21.29 2.64
CA LYS A 60 -9.61 -20.96 2.68
C LYS A 60 -9.97 -19.76 1.81
N VAL A 61 -9.13 -18.71 1.80
CA VAL A 61 -9.37 -17.51 0.95
C VAL A 61 -8.91 -17.72 -0.48
N GLY A 62 -8.30 -18.85 -0.82
CA GLY A 62 -7.78 -19.13 -2.15
C GLY A 62 -6.71 -18.11 -2.57
N LEU A 63 -5.84 -17.69 -1.65
CA LEU A 63 -4.84 -16.67 -1.94
C LEU A 63 -3.88 -17.12 -3.03
N VAL A 64 -3.95 -16.47 -4.18
CA VAL A 64 -3.00 -16.63 -5.28
C VAL A 64 -2.33 -15.28 -5.53
N LEU A 65 -1.02 -15.24 -5.34
CA LEU A 65 -0.24 -14.04 -5.62
C LEU A 65 0.23 -14.06 -7.08
N PRO A 66 -0.03 -13.00 -7.85
CA PRO A 66 0.46 -12.91 -9.23
C PRO A 66 1.98 -13.01 -9.29
N THR A 67 2.50 -13.80 -10.23
CA THR A 67 3.94 -13.94 -10.47
C THR A 67 4.47 -12.86 -11.40
N GLY A 68 5.75 -12.53 -11.28
CA GLY A 68 6.43 -11.59 -12.17
C GLY A 68 6.09 -10.10 -11.94
N ILE A 69 5.31 -9.78 -10.91
CA ILE A 69 5.00 -8.39 -10.54
C ILE A 69 5.40 -8.06 -9.10
N CYS A 70 5.73 -6.80 -8.85
CA CYS A 70 6.05 -6.27 -7.52
C CYS A 70 4.76 -5.89 -6.76
N TYR A 71 4.90 -5.66 -5.44
CA TYR A 71 3.84 -5.13 -4.55
C TYR A 71 2.70 -6.13 -4.25
N THR A 72 2.88 -7.41 -4.56
CA THR A 72 1.88 -8.46 -4.27
C THR A 72 1.73 -8.74 -2.77
N ASP A 73 2.69 -8.30 -1.97
CA ASP A 73 2.63 -8.26 -0.50
C ASP A 73 1.40 -7.49 0.03
N LEU A 74 0.92 -6.48 -0.70
CA LEU A 74 -0.32 -5.78 -0.37
C LEU A 74 -1.57 -6.68 -0.46
N LEU A 75 -1.60 -7.61 -1.42
CA LEU A 75 -2.66 -8.62 -1.53
C LEU A 75 -2.58 -9.63 -0.37
N TYR A 76 -1.37 -10.04 0.01
CA TYR A 76 -1.13 -10.89 1.18
C TYR A 76 -1.61 -10.24 2.47
N CYS A 77 -1.45 -8.93 2.62
CA CYS A 77 -1.92 -8.19 3.79
C CYS A 77 -3.46 -8.02 3.80
N LEU A 78 -4.09 -7.83 2.63
CA LEU A 78 -5.50 -7.46 2.52
C LEU A 78 -6.45 -8.67 2.50
N ILE A 79 -6.15 -9.66 1.63
CA ILE A 79 -7.11 -10.74 1.31
C ILE A 79 -7.46 -11.61 2.53
N PRO A 80 -6.50 -12.08 3.35
CA PRO A 80 -6.81 -12.96 4.45
C PRO A 80 -7.61 -12.31 5.59
N LEU A 81 -7.65 -10.98 5.68
CA LEU A 81 -8.35 -10.27 6.75
C LEU A 81 -9.82 -10.64 6.85
N SER A 82 -10.47 -10.98 5.74
CA SER A 82 -11.88 -11.39 5.73
C SER A 82 -12.16 -12.74 6.41
N SER A 83 -11.12 -13.53 6.65
CA SER A 83 -11.26 -14.90 7.17
C SER A 83 -10.58 -15.13 8.51
N ILE A 84 -9.90 -14.12 9.07
CA ILE A 84 -9.35 -14.21 10.42
C ILE A 84 -10.47 -14.00 11.45
N LYS A 85 -10.42 -14.79 12.52
CA LYS A 85 -11.30 -14.60 13.69
C LYS A 85 -10.56 -13.88 14.80
N ASP A 86 -9.34 -14.32 15.06
CA ASP A 86 -8.51 -13.85 16.14
C ASP A 86 -7.11 -13.50 15.65
N LEU A 87 -6.46 -12.63 16.38
CA LEU A 87 -5.06 -12.28 16.17
C LEU A 87 -4.33 -12.14 17.50
N ILE A 88 -3.04 -12.42 17.49
CA ILE A 88 -2.14 -12.23 18.62
C ILE A 88 -0.94 -11.43 18.14
N VAL A 89 -0.51 -10.46 18.92
CA VAL A 89 0.74 -9.74 18.67
C VAL A 89 1.79 -10.19 19.67
N TYR A 90 2.92 -10.67 19.16
CA TYR A 90 4.06 -11.07 20.00
C TYR A 90 5.14 -9.99 20.00
N ASP A 91 5.76 -9.73 21.15
CA ASP A 91 6.94 -8.85 21.27
C ASP A 91 8.20 -9.57 20.74
N ILE A 92 8.14 -9.97 19.49
CA ILE A 92 9.22 -10.68 18.80
C ILE A 92 9.58 -9.90 17.52
N TYR A 93 10.79 -9.38 17.46
CA TYR A 93 11.36 -8.70 16.27
C TYR A 93 11.91 -9.75 15.30
N LEU A 94 11.01 -10.37 14.54
CA LEU A 94 11.33 -11.49 13.67
C LEU A 94 12.00 -11.04 12.36
N TYR A 95 11.66 -9.86 11.85
CA TYR A 95 12.11 -9.40 10.55
C TYR A 95 13.00 -8.16 10.67
N ASN A 96 14.20 -8.24 10.11
CA ASN A 96 15.15 -7.15 10.02
C ASN A 96 15.15 -6.58 8.60
N TYR A 97 14.50 -5.43 8.40
CA TYR A 97 14.35 -4.79 7.11
C TYR A 97 15.51 -3.85 6.81
N LEU A 98 16.36 -4.23 5.84
CA LEU A 98 17.46 -3.38 5.39
C LEU A 98 16.93 -2.30 4.44
N VAL A 99 16.92 -1.05 4.93
CA VAL A 99 16.42 0.11 4.19
C VAL A 99 17.55 0.80 3.43
N GLY A 100 17.22 1.31 2.23
CA GLY A 100 18.16 2.14 1.45
C GLY A 100 19.15 1.36 0.60
N ARG A 101 19.03 0.03 0.53
CA ARG A 101 19.87 -0.75 -0.39
C ARG A 101 19.47 -0.50 -1.84
N GLU A 102 20.44 -0.66 -2.73
CA GLU A 102 20.21 -0.68 -4.18
C GLU A 102 19.20 -1.79 -4.54
N GLY A 103 18.23 -1.50 -5.42
CA GLY A 103 17.17 -2.45 -5.79
C GLY A 103 15.93 -2.47 -4.89
N ASN A 104 15.83 -1.59 -3.90
CA ASN A 104 14.60 -1.45 -3.10
C ASN A 104 13.41 -1.06 -3.99
N SER A 105 12.30 -1.81 -3.91
CA SER A 105 11.10 -1.62 -4.75
C SER A 105 10.37 -0.30 -4.53
N THR A 106 10.64 0.40 -3.43
CA THR A 106 9.99 1.67 -3.07
C THR A 106 10.81 2.91 -3.43
N ASN A 107 12.01 2.75 -4.02
CA ASN A 107 12.74 3.90 -4.56
C ASN A 107 12.09 4.40 -5.85
N ALA A 108 12.37 5.62 -6.28
CA ALA A 108 11.66 6.21 -7.40
C ALA A 108 11.98 5.61 -8.76
N ILE A 109 13.17 5.08 -8.96
CA ILE A 109 13.51 4.37 -10.19
C ILE A 109 12.64 3.11 -10.29
N ALA A 110 12.56 2.36 -9.19
CA ALA A 110 11.72 1.18 -9.11
C ALA A 110 10.22 1.51 -9.23
N LEU A 111 9.74 2.54 -8.54
CA LEU A 111 8.35 3.01 -8.63
C LEU A 111 7.99 3.42 -10.05
N LYS A 112 8.86 4.14 -10.75
CA LYS A 112 8.65 4.50 -12.16
C LYS A 112 8.61 3.26 -13.05
N LYS A 113 9.59 2.37 -12.92
CA LYS A 113 9.71 1.15 -13.72
C LYS A 113 8.50 0.22 -13.51
N ASN A 114 8.04 0.10 -12.27
CA ASN A 114 6.99 -0.84 -11.87
C ASN A 114 5.60 -0.19 -11.76
N PHE A 115 5.36 0.92 -12.49
CA PHE A 115 4.07 1.62 -12.46
C PHE A 115 2.89 0.71 -12.81
N SER A 116 3.02 -0.10 -13.86
CA SER A 116 1.98 -1.07 -14.26
C SER A 116 1.72 -2.14 -13.20
N HIS A 117 2.76 -2.53 -12.45
CA HIS A 117 2.62 -3.52 -11.37
C HIS A 117 1.75 -3.00 -10.23
N ILE A 118 2.03 -1.78 -9.71
CA ILE A 118 1.22 -1.22 -8.63
C ILE A 118 -0.21 -0.91 -9.11
N THR A 119 -0.38 -0.48 -10.35
CA THR A 119 -1.70 -0.27 -10.96
C THR A 119 -2.50 -1.57 -10.98
N LYS A 120 -1.89 -2.66 -11.43
CA LYS A 120 -2.52 -3.99 -11.47
C LYS A 120 -2.87 -4.50 -10.07
N VAL A 121 -1.92 -4.40 -9.12
CA VAL A 121 -2.16 -4.85 -7.74
C VAL A 121 -3.31 -4.06 -7.09
N LEU A 122 -3.31 -2.73 -7.24
CA LEU A 122 -4.38 -1.90 -6.68
C LEU A 122 -5.75 -2.20 -7.32
N THR A 123 -5.79 -2.49 -8.63
CA THR A 123 -7.01 -2.95 -9.29
C THR A 123 -7.50 -4.27 -8.69
N LEU A 124 -6.61 -5.26 -8.54
CA LEU A 124 -6.97 -6.55 -7.92
C LEU A 124 -7.47 -6.40 -6.48
N MET A 125 -6.89 -5.47 -5.70
CA MET A 125 -7.37 -5.18 -4.35
C MET A 125 -8.81 -4.65 -4.36
N PHE A 126 -9.15 -3.75 -5.29
CA PHE A 126 -10.51 -3.23 -5.43
C PHE A 126 -11.49 -4.29 -5.95
N GLU A 127 -11.09 -5.08 -6.95
CA GLU A 127 -11.88 -6.20 -7.47
C GLU A 127 -12.21 -7.20 -6.36
N TYR A 128 -11.24 -7.49 -5.48
CA TYR A 128 -11.46 -8.33 -4.31
C TYR A 128 -12.50 -7.72 -3.36
N LEU A 129 -12.42 -6.41 -3.09
CA LEU A 129 -13.43 -5.73 -2.25
C LEU A 129 -14.82 -5.77 -2.85
N ASP A 130 -14.93 -5.64 -4.18
CA ASP A 130 -16.21 -5.69 -4.88
C ASP A 130 -16.84 -7.10 -4.87
N ALA A 131 -15.99 -8.13 -4.92
CA ALA A 131 -16.44 -9.52 -4.87
C ALA A 131 -16.89 -9.98 -3.47
N GLN A 132 -16.51 -9.25 -2.42
CA GLN A 132 -16.90 -9.59 -1.05
C GLN A 132 -18.36 -9.29 -0.76
N LYS A 133 -19.07 -10.27 -0.17
CA LYS A 133 -20.40 -10.03 0.38
C LYS A 133 -20.26 -9.12 1.61
N GLN A 134 -20.81 -7.92 1.53
CA GLN A 134 -20.67 -6.90 2.60
C GLN A 134 -21.27 -7.36 3.94
N GLU A 135 -22.29 -8.20 3.89
CA GLU A 135 -23.00 -8.74 5.07
C GLU A 135 -22.08 -9.62 5.98
N CYS A 136 -20.98 -10.12 5.42
CA CYS A 136 -20.05 -11.00 6.15
C CYS A 136 -18.88 -10.26 6.78
N LEU A 137 -18.77 -8.94 6.61
CA LEU A 137 -17.62 -8.16 7.06
C LEU A 137 -18.01 -7.22 8.20
N THR A 138 -17.26 -7.29 9.28
CA THR A 138 -17.38 -6.30 10.35
C THR A 138 -16.80 -4.95 9.92
N PRO A 139 -17.28 -3.83 10.50
CA PRO A 139 -16.71 -2.50 10.21
C PRO A 139 -15.21 -2.42 10.44
N ALA A 140 -14.69 -3.11 11.46
CA ALA A 140 -13.27 -3.14 11.77
C ALA A 140 -12.44 -3.81 10.65
N ILE A 141 -12.88 -4.98 10.17
CA ILE A 141 -12.21 -5.68 9.08
C ILE A 141 -12.23 -4.80 7.82
N ARG A 142 -13.38 -4.20 7.52
CA ARG A 142 -13.51 -3.32 6.35
C ARG A 142 -12.59 -2.11 6.44
N LEU A 143 -12.49 -1.49 7.60
CA LEU A 143 -11.59 -0.35 7.82
C LEU A 143 -10.13 -0.76 7.63
N ASN A 144 -9.72 -1.91 8.14
CA ASN A 144 -8.38 -2.44 7.96
C ASN A 144 -8.06 -2.72 6.48
N GLN A 145 -9.01 -3.26 5.73
CA GLN A 145 -8.86 -3.46 4.28
C GLN A 145 -8.69 -2.13 3.52
N LEU A 146 -9.54 -1.16 3.81
CA LEU A 146 -9.46 0.17 3.17
C LEU A 146 -8.14 0.88 3.48
N ARG A 147 -7.56 0.62 4.63
CA ARG A 147 -6.23 1.13 4.99
C ARG A 147 -5.13 0.59 4.07
N TYR A 148 -5.08 -0.72 3.80
CA TYR A 148 -4.10 -1.27 2.85
C TYR A 148 -4.30 -0.74 1.44
N ILE A 149 -5.54 -0.48 1.06
CA ILE A 149 -5.85 0.18 -0.22
C ILE A 149 -5.34 1.62 -0.24
N ASP A 150 -5.48 2.38 0.84
CA ASP A 150 -4.94 3.75 0.90
C ASP A 150 -3.41 3.76 0.80
N GLU A 151 -2.72 2.81 1.44
CA GLU A 151 -1.26 2.61 1.29
C GLU A 151 -0.88 2.31 -0.17
N ALA A 152 -1.59 1.37 -0.81
CA ALA A 152 -1.39 1.05 -2.22
C ALA A 152 -1.67 2.26 -3.14
N ALA A 153 -2.71 3.04 -2.84
CA ALA A 153 -3.05 4.25 -3.57
C ALA A 153 -1.99 5.36 -3.39
N ILE A 154 -1.35 5.45 -2.23
CA ILE A 154 -0.19 6.33 -2.02
C ILE A 154 0.97 5.93 -2.91
N LEU A 155 1.33 4.63 -2.96
CA LEU A 155 2.38 4.12 -3.84
C LEU A 155 2.06 4.36 -5.32
N PHE A 156 0.81 4.10 -5.72
CA PHE A 156 0.32 4.39 -7.07
C PHE A 156 0.50 5.87 -7.44
N MET A 157 0.09 6.79 -6.58
CA MET A 157 0.23 8.24 -6.81
C MET A 157 1.69 8.69 -6.83
N GLN A 158 2.55 8.08 -6.00
CA GLN A 158 3.99 8.33 -6.03
C GLN A 158 4.60 7.85 -7.35
N SER A 159 4.24 6.64 -7.79
CA SER A 159 4.69 6.05 -9.04
C SER A 159 4.23 6.87 -10.26
N LEU A 160 2.96 7.30 -10.27
CA LEU A 160 2.40 8.16 -11.32
C LEU A 160 3.20 9.47 -11.49
N ARG A 161 3.61 10.10 -10.40
CA ARG A 161 4.38 11.36 -10.42
C ARG A 161 5.76 11.24 -11.08
N PHE A 162 6.37 10.07 -11.09
CA PHE A 162 7.67 9.84 -11.73
C PHE A 162 7.56 9.58 -13.23
N ASN A 163 6.35 9.42 -13.77
CA ASN A 163 6.10 9.28 -15.19
C ASN A 163 5.79 10.65 -15.80
N LYS A 164 6.62 11.08 -16.75
CA LYS A 164 6.44 12.36 -17.45
C LYS A 164 5.37 12.30 -18.55
N HIS A 165 5.12 11.10 -19.04
CA HIS A 165 4.18 10.85 -20.13
C HIS A 165 3.46 9.51 -19.90
N ILE A 166 2.14 9.52 -20.02
CA ILE A 166 1.29 8.34 -19.86
C ILE A 166 0.82 7.86 -21.23
N LYS A 167 1.07 6.60 -21.53
CA LYS A 167 0.59 5.95 -22.75
C LYS A 167 -0.94 5.78 -22.69
N LYS A 168 -1.55 5.52 -23.85
CA LYS A 168 -3.01 5.35 -23.96
C LYS A 168 -3.51 4.14 -23.14
N GLU A 169 -2.79 3.04 -23.19
CA GLU A 169 -3.09 1.82 -22.44
C GLU A 169 -3.03 2.01 -20.92
N ASP A 170 -2.00 2.74 -20.43
CA ASP A 170 -1.85 3.05 -19.02
C ASP A 170 -2.94 4.01 -18.53
N TYR A 171 -3.37 4.95 -19.39
CA TYR A 171 -4.42 5.90 -19.04
C TYR A 171 -5.76 5.23 -18.73
N SER A 172 -6.15 4.20 -19.47
CA SER A 172 -7.37 3.44 -19.19
C SER A 172 -7.31 2.78 -17.80
N ASN A 173 -6.18 2.16 -17.47
CA ASN A 173 -5.95 1.54 -16.16
C ASN A 173 -5.95 2.57 -15.02
N ILE A 174 -5.34 3.74 -15.24
CA ILE A 174 -5.40 4.87 -14.27
C ILE A 174 -6.84 5.27 -14.02
N THR A 175 -7.66 5.38 -15.07
CA THR A 175 -9.07 5.77 -14.95
C THR A 175 -9.86 4.76 -14.14
N VAL A 176 -9.65 3.46 -14.35
CA VAL A 176 -10.26 2.38 -13.56
C VAL A 176 -9.90 2.55 -12.08
N VAL A 177 -8.62 2.66 -11.75
CA VAL A 177 -8.16 2.87 -10.37
C VAL A 177 -8.78 4.11 -9.75
N MET A 178 -8.83 5.22 -10.49
CA MET A 178 -9.41 6.47 -9.97
C MET A 178 -10.91 6.39 -9.72
N ASN A 179 -11.64 5.64 -10.56
CA ASN A 179 -13.08 5.39 -10.34
C ASN A 179 -13.28 4.54 -9.08
N TYR A 180 -12.46 3.53 -8.84
CA TYR A 180 -12.48 2.77 -7.60
C TYR A 180 -12.16 3.65 -6.38
N CYS A 181 -11.14 4.50 -6.47
CA CYS A 181 -10.82 5.42 -5.38
C CYS A 181 -12.01 6.32 -5.03
N ARG A 182 -12.74 6.84 -6.04
CA ARG A 182 -13.97 7.62 -5.80
C ARG A 182 -15.07 6.78 -5.15
N LYS A 183 -15.33 5.58 -5.69
CA LYS A 183 -16.34 4.64 -5.16
C LYS A 183 -16.14 4.34 -3.68
N TYR A 184 -14.88 4.16 -3.26
CA TYR A 184 -14.51 3.80 -1.89
C TYR A 184 -14.10 4.97 -1.01
N GLY A 185 -14.20 6.21 -1.50
CA GLY A 185 -13.83 7.41 -0.74
C GLY A 185 -12.34 7.52 -0.42
N ILE A 186 -11.47 6.83 -1.18
CA ILE A 186 -10.02 6.86 -0.97
C ILE A 186 -9.46 8.20 -1.44
N THR A 187 -8.97 8.99 -0.47
CA THR A 187 -8.35 10.28 -0.75
C THR A 187 -7.08 10.45 0.07
N ASN A 188 -5.95 10.56 -0.59
CA ASN A 188 -4.66 10.75 0.08
C ASN A 188 -4.07 12.15 -0.18
N LYS A 189 -2.96 12.44 0.51
CA LYS A 189 -2.27 13.75 0.42
C LYS A 189 -1.85 14.14 -1.01
N TYR A 190 -1.63 13.18 -1.90
CA TYR A 190 -1.25 13.44 -3.29
C TYR A 190 -2.48 13.80 -4.14
N MET A 191 -3.61 13.11 -3.92
CA MET A 191 -4.88 13.38 -4.60
C MET A 191 -5.47 14.75 -4.20
N LYS A 192 -5.16 15.22 -2.98
CA LYS A 192 -5.59 16.56 -2.49
C LYS A 192 -4.77 17.71 -3.07
N LYS A 193 -3.69 17.46 -3.82
CA LYS A 193 -2.87 18.51 -4.44
C LYS A 193 -3.65 19.23 -5.53
N TYR A 194 -3.49 20.56 -5.59
CA TYR A 194 -4.20 21.45 -6.50
C TYR A 194 -4.10 21.01 -7.97
N TYR A 195 -2.90 20.72 -8.45
CA TYR A 195 -2.66 20.28 -9.84
C TYR A 195 -3.36 18.96 -10.17
N PHE A 196 -3.47 18.04 -9.22
CA PHE A 196 -4.17 16.78 -9.41
C PHE A 196 -5.69 16.99 -9.45
N ARG A 197 -6.23 17.91 -8.64
CA ARG A 197 -7.63 18.32 -8.70
C ARG A 197 -8.00 18.95 -10.04
N ILE A 198 -7.12 19.78 -10.61
CA ILE A 198 -7.31 20.35 -11.96
C ILE A 198 -7.42 19.23 -12.99
N TRP A 199 -6.49 18.26 -12.96
CA TRP A 199 -6.60 17.13 -13.88
C TRP A 199 -7.93 16.38 -13.73
N GLN A 200 -8.41 16.16 -12.49
CA GLN A 200 -9.68 15.48 -12.24
C GLN A 200 -10.88 16.19 -12.88
N LEU A 201 -10.84 17.51 -12.99
CA LEU A 201 -11.91 18.29 -13.64
C LEU A 201 -11.98 18.01 -15.15
N PHE A 202 -10.85 17.93 -15.81
CA PHE A 202 -10.79 17.68 -17.27
C PHE A 202 -10.82 16.19 -17.61
N ASN A 203 -10.28 15.35 -16.74
CA ASN A 203 -10.26 13.88 -16.82
C ASN A 203 -9.84 13.34 -18.21
N THR A 204 -8.83 13.92 -18.81
CA THR A 204 -8.29 13.48 -20.11
C THR A 204 -6.82 13.09 -19.99
N ARG A 205 -6.35 12.19 -20.87
CA ARG A 205 -4.93 11.83 -20.96
C ARG A 205 -4.06 13.04 -21.25
N PHE A 206 -4.53 13.94 -22.09
CA PHE A 206 -3.81 15.17 -22.42
C PHE A 206 -3.60 16.04 -21.17
N SER A 207 -4.65 16.33 -20.40
CA SER A 207 -4.56 17.12 -19.18
C SER A 207 -3.70 16.44 -18.11
N LEU A 208 -3.74 15.10 -18.02
CA LEU A 208 -2.84 14.35 -17.14
C LEU A 208 -1.38 14.54 -17.53
N ASN A 209 -1.05 14.40 -18.81
CA ASN A 209 0.32 14.57 -19.30
C ASN A 209 0.81 16.02 -19.11
N CYS A 210 -0.04 17.02 -19.32
CA CYS A 210 0.29 18.42 -19.03
C CYS A 210 0.60 18.63 -17.54
N MET A 211 -0.22 18.06 -16.67
CA MET A 211 -0.01 18.12 -15.21
C MET A 211 1.32 17.46 -14.80
N LEU A 212 1.61 16.28 -15.33
CA LEU A 212 2.85 15.55 -14.99
C LEU A 212 4.08 16.28 -15.53
N GLY A 213 4.00 16.85 -16.74
CA GLY A 213 5.06 17.68 -17.32
C GLY A 213 5.33 18.94 -16.49
N TRP A 214 4.27 19.65 -16.10
CA TRP A 214 4.38 20.82 -15.23
C TRP A 214 4.96 20.47 -13.86
N TYR A 215 4.51 19.35 -13.25
CA TYR A 215 5.06 18.88 -11.99
C TYR A 215 6.55 18.56 -12.09
N ALA A 216 6.99 17.89 -13.14
CA ALA A 216 8.39 17.56 -13.38
C ALA A 216 9.24 18.83 -13.59
N PHE A 217 8.68 19.85 -14.24
CA PHE A 217 9.35 21.14 -14.44
C PHE A 217 9.52 21.92 -13.14
N THR A 218 8.49 21.97 -12.30
CA THR A 218 8.49 22.75 -11.04
C THR A 218 9.24 22.06 -9.89
N HIS A 219 9.55 20.75 -10.02
CA HIS A 219 10.22 19.96 -8.97
C HIS A 219 11.43 19.17 -9.54
N PRO A 220 12.37 19.83 -10.27
CA PRO A 220 13.45 19.13 -10.99
C PRO A 220 14.45 18.44 -10.08
N PHE A 221 14.57 18.87 -8.83
CA PHE A 221 15.62 18.46 -7.88
C PHE A 221 15.14 17.72 -6.62
N ARG A 222 13.93 17.22 -6.58
CA ARG A 222 13.62 16.23 -5.55
C ARG A 222 14.40 14.96 -5.88
N LYS A 223 15.70 14.99 -5.53
CA LYS A 223 16.52 13.79 -5.41
C LYS A 223 15.77 12.85 -4.46
N ILE A 224 15.51 11.75 -4.97
CA ILE A 224 14.88 10.58 -4.40
C ILE A 224 15.89 9.87 -3.54
#